data_182aebb638800254bb09dbb6fad67271
#
_entry.id   182aebb638800254bb09dbb6fad67271
#
_cell.length_a   1.000
_cell.length_b   1.000
_cell.length_c   1.000
_cell.angle_alpha   90.00
_cell.angle_beta   90.00
_cell.angle_gamma   90.00
#
_symmetry.space_group_name_H-M   'P 1'
#
loop_
_entity.id
_entity.type
_entity.pdbx_description
1 polymer ?
#
loop_
_entity_poly.entity_id
_entity_poly.type
_entity_poly.pdbx_seq_one_letter_code
_entity_poly.pdbx_strand_id
1 'polypeptide(L)'
;MFQRSVIVLVRKGWIFGALMAMIVLFIGACSLKFTSVFTVGLKDKVIVIDPGHGGADPGAQNSGLKEKDVNLDISLRLRNVLESRGCKVILTREVDKDFFLPGYVKGRMAKRAELNQRINLASVNNADLFVSVHANSFPQRNTYGMETYYHQKSAPGKELAELIQKQLTQLQTDNKRNAKAGDYYLINQTKMPAVIVEVGFISNPRERKLLLSDHYRNRVARAIGTGIEDYFNVFPQGIRDTAPTVVPQEGPPSVNEDTYNLYFSNDNLENLVPEERQINSAVWTKLNLSQRATFILGELIQGPRSGKLTPTLAPTTKILSVKIFNGIATIDFDRSIQDNFSGGAIEEDMTIKSIVWSMTQIPGIKGVSILINGEFGDSIGGHILLDRTFTVPS
;
A
#
# COMPACT_ATOMS: atom_id res chain seq x y z
N MET A 1 -70.29 11.91 58.28
CA MET A 1 -69.28 12.64 57.48
C MET A 1 -67.94 11.90 57.42
N PHE A 2 -67.93 10.62 57.15
CA PHE A 2 -66.73 9.77 57.25
C PHE A 2 -66.53 8.77 56.07
N GLN A 3 -66.90 9.15 54.88
CA GLN A 3 -66.80 8.17 53.73
C GLN A 3 -66.03 8.69 52.49
N ARG A 4 -65.43 9.90 52.52
CA ARG A 4 -64.73 10.42 51.35
C ARG A 4 -63.18 10.29 51.37
N SER A 5 -62.59 9.97 52.50
CA SER A 5 -61.10 9.98 52.63
C SER A 5 -60.46 8.62 52.27
N VAL A 6 -61.17 7.47 52.37
CA VAL A 6 -60.63 6.15 52.13
C VAL A 6 -60.49 5.84 50.63
N ILE A 7 -61.42 6.35 49.81
CA ILE A 7 -61.44 6.12 48.34
C ILE A 7 -60.29 6.81 47.62
N VAL A 8 -59.77 7.93 48.14
CA VAL A 8 -58.68 8.71 47.51
C VAL A 8 -57.32 8.05 47.73
N LEU A 9 -57.11 7.38 48.83
CA LEU A 9 -55.84 6.70 49.13
C LEU A 9 -55.65 5.40 48.32
N VAL A 10 -56.70 4.63 48.09
CA VAL A 10 -56.64 3.43 47.26
C VAL A 10 -56.39 3.77 45.80
N ARG A 11 -56.96 4.84 45.25
CA ARG A 11 -56.69 5.29 43.86
C ARG A 11 -55.27 5.76 43.64
N LYS A 12 -54.57 6.42 44.59
CA LYS A 12 -53.20 6.85 44.45
C LYS A 12 -52.22 5.65 44.43
N GLY A 13 -52.48 4.61 45.21
CA GLY A 13 -51.64 3.38 45.19
C GLY A 13 -51.72 2.63 43.85
N TRP A 14 -52.93 2.57 43.26
CA TRP A 14 -53.10 1.93 41.95
C TRP A 14 -52.42 2.74 40.79
N ILE A 15 -52.47 4.05 40.86
CA ILE A 15 -51.76 4.90 39.86
C ILE A 15 -50.25 4.73 39.98
N PHE A 16 -49.72 4.65 41.20
CA PHE A 16 -48.28 4.45 41.44
C PHE A 16 -47.85 3.03 40.98
N GLY A 17 -48.66 1.98 41.23
CA GLY A 17 -48.42 0.63 40.77
C GLY A 17 -48.45 0.52 39.23
N ALA A 18 -49.41 1.19 38.59
CA ALA A 18 -49.51 1.24 37.13
C ALA A 18 -48.33 2.00 36.49
N LEU A 19 -47.85 3.08 37.11
CA LEU A 19 -46.68 3.84 36.64
C LEU A 19 -45.39 3.04 36.76
N MET A 20 -45.21 2.34 37.88
CA MET A 20 -44.06 1.41 38.06
C MET A 20 -44.09 0.25 37.10
N ALA A 21 -45.28 -0.35 36.86
CA ALA A 21 -45.41 -1.42 35.86
C ALA A 21 -45.11 -0.92 34.43
N MET A 22 -45.53 0.30 34.07
CA MET A 22 -45.12 0.92 32.78
C MET A 22 -43.64 1.22 32.68
N ILE A 23 -42.97 1.65 33.74
CA ILE A 23 -41.55 1.88 33.78
C ILE A 23 -40.78 0.55 33.62
N VAL A 24 -41.21 -0.52 34.29
CA VAL A 24 -40.60 -1.85 34.15
C VAL A 24 -40.80 -2.41 32.75
N LEU A 25 -42.01 -2.22 32.16
CA LEU A 25 -42.30 -2.62 30.79
C LEU A 25 -41.50 -1.79 29.77
N PHE A 26 -41.32 -0.51 30.02
CA PHE A 26 -40.49 0.37 29.15
C PHE A 26 -39.01 0.03 29.25
N ILE A 27 -38.48 -0.24 30.45
CA ILE A 27 -37.11 -0.72 30.65
C ILE A 27 -36.93 -2.12 30.02
N GLY A 28 -37.89 -3.01 30.18
CA GLY A 28 -37.91 -4.32 29.52
C GLY A 28 -37.96 -4.22 27.98
N ALA A 29 -38.79 -3.34 27.43
CA ALA A 29 -38.87 -3.07 25.99
C ALA A 29 -37.63 -2.38 25.42
N CYS A 30 -37.00 -1.48 26.19
CA CYS A 30 -35.69 -0.91 25.83
C CYS A 30 -34.57 -1.94 25.92
N SER A 31 -34.60 -2.84 26.90
CA SER A 31 -33.62 -3.92 27.03
C SER A 31 -33.74 -4.96 25.91
N LEU A 32 -34.95 -5.19 25.40
CA LEU A 32 -35.19 -6.10 24.27
C LEU A 32 -34.80 -5.50 22.90
N LYS A 33 -34.58 -4.17 22.82
CA LYS A 33 -34.02 -3.51 21.63
C LYS A 33 -32.49 -3.39 21.65
N PHE A 34 -31.82 -3.82 22.71
CA PHE A 34 -30.41 -4.20 22.71
C PHE A 34 -30.25 -5.64 22.18
N THR A 35 -31.00 -5.97 21.12
CA THR A 35 -30.66 -7.11 20.30
C THR A 35 -29.31 -6.82 19.66
N SER A 36 -28.30 -7.54 20.15
CA SER A 36 -27.13 -7.95 19.37
C SER A 36 -27.00 -7.13 18.06
N VAL A 37 -26.19 -6.09 18.09
CA VAL A 37 -25.43 -5.80 16.88
C VAL A 37 -24.79 -7.16 16.56
N PHE A 38 -25.42 -7.88 15.66
CA PHE A 38 -24.81 -9.06 15.06
C PHE A 38 -23.52 -8.54 14.44
N THR A 39 -22.41 -8.75 15.08
CA THR A 39 -21.09 -8.75 14.46
C THR A 39 -21.06 -9.97 13.52
N VAL A 40 -21.84 -9.88 12.43
CA VAL A 40 -21.86 -10.86 11.35
C VAL A 40 -20.54 -10.77 10.56
N GLY A 41 -19.75 -9.73 10.82
CA GLY A 41 -18.69 -9.28 9.93
C GLY A 41 -17.62 -10.33 9.61
N LEU A 42 -17.06 -11.03 10.59
CA LEU A 42 -15.82 -11.79 10.39
C LEU A 42 -15.97 -13.32 10.49
N LYS A 43 -17.11 -13.81 11.02
CA LYS A 43 -17.31 -15.25 11.18
C LYS A 43 -17.26 -15.96 9.83
N ASP A 44 -16.52 -17.06 9.78
CA ASP A 44 -16.32 -17.92 8.60
C ASP A 44 -15.59 -17.26 7.42
N LYS A 45 -15.09 -16.04 7.56
CA LYS A 45 -14.27 -15.39 6.54
C LYS A 45 -12.87 -15.99 6.48
N VAL A 46 -12.35 -16.17 5.28
CA VAL A 46 -11.00 -16.64 5.02
C VAL A 46 -10.12 -15.45 4.65
N ILE A 47 -9.15 -15.12 5.48
CA ILE A 47 -8.26 -13.99 5.28
C ILE A 47 -6.83 -14.51 5.13
N VAL A 48 -6.18 -14.16 4.02
CA VAL A 48 -4.75 -14.42 3.85
C VAL A 48 -3.97 -13.19 4.30
N ILE A 49 -3.06 -13.39 5.24
CA ILE A 49 -2.09 -12.40 5.67
C ILE A 49 -0.73 -12.78 5.09
N ASP A 50 -0.09 -11.81 4.46
CA ASP A 50 1.20 -11.98 3.83
C ASP A 50 2.26 -11.12 4.55
N PRO A 51 3.08 -11.72 5.44
CA PRO A 51 4.24 -11.01 5.97
C PRO A 51 5.25 -10.78 4.86
N GLY A 52 5.42 -9.52 4.40
CA GLY A 52 6.34 -9.19 3.33
C GLY A 52 7.77 -9.63 3.61
N HIS A 53 8.55 -9.91 2.55
CA HIS A 53 9.93 -10.38 2.63
C HIS A 53 10.07 -11.74 3.35
N GLY A 54 11.29 -12.13 3.75
CA GLY A 54 11.57 -13.37 4.49
C GLY A 54 12.82 -14.09 4.00
N GLY A 55 13.38 -14.93 4.85
CA GLY A 55 14.58 -15.72 4.55
C GLY A 55 15.77 -14.85 4.13
N ALA A 56 16.26 -15.05 2.92
CA ALA A 56 17.38 -14.29 2.35
C ALA A 56 17.03 -12.83 1.99
N ASP A 57 15.75 -12.52 1.81
CA ASP A 57 15.25 -11.15 1.58
C ASP A 57 14.91 -10.46 2.91
N PRO A 58 15.78 -9.58 3.43
CA PRO A 58 15.53 -8.90 4.70
C PRO A 58 14.52 -7.76 4.59
N GLY A 59 14.17 -7.30 3.37
CA GLY A 59 13.53 -6.02 3.15
C GLY A 59 14.42 -4.85 3.60
N ALA A 60 13.81 -3.72 3.90
CA ALA A 60 14.52 -2.55 4.43
C ALA A 60 15.20 -2.86 5.78
N GLN A 61 16.37 -2.25 6.00
CA GLN A 61 17.16 -2.45 7.22
C GLN A 61 17.66 -1.12 7.77
N ASN A 62 17.52 -0.91 9.06
CA ASN A 62 18.12 0.25 9.73
C ASN A 62 18.41 -0.05 11.20
N SER A 63 19.65 0.24 11.66
CA SER A 63 20.07 0.11 13.06
C SER A 63 19.72 -1.24 13.70
N GLY A 64 19.92 -2.34 12.95
CA GLY A 64 19.65 -3.71 13.42
C GLY A 64 18.20 -4.18 13.30
N LEU A 65 17.25 -3.29 12.99
CA LEU A 65 15.87 -3.69 12.71
C LEU A 65 15.76 -4.08 11.21
N LYS A 66 15.16 -5.23 10.95
CA LYS A 66 14.86 -5.74 9.60
C LYS A 66 13.36 -5.69 9.37
N GLU A 67 12.96 -5.30 8.20
CA GLU A 67 11.56 -5.22 7.80
C GLU A 67 10.86 -6.57 7.90
N LYS A 68 11.49 -7.64 7.41
CA LYS A 68 10.92 -9.00 7.46
C LYS A 68 10.51 -9.46 8.86
N ASP A 69 11.25 -9.02 9.90
CA ASP A 69 10.98 -9.41 11.28
C ASP A 69 9.78 -8.63 11.84
N VAL A 70 9.68 -7.34 11.53
CA VAL A 70 8.54 -6.48 11.88
C VAL A 70 7.27 -6.98 11.21
N ASN A 71 7.35 -7.28 9.90
CA ASN A 71 6.24 -7.76 9.11
C ASN A 71 5.68 -9.08 9.65
N LEU A 72 6.58 -10.02 9.99
CA LEU A 72 6.19 -11.30 10.57
C LEU A 72 5.52 -11.14 11.94
N ASP A 73 6.11 -10.36 12.82
CA ASP A 73 5.58 -10.18 14.19
C ASP A 73 4.19 -9.51 14.17
N ILE A 74 4.01 -8.44 13.38
CA ILE A 74 2.70 -7.78 13.25
C ILE A 74 1.67 -8.71 12.61
N SER A 75 2.06 -9.49 11.60
CA SER A 75 1.18 -10.45 10.94
C SER A 75 0.71 -11.58 11.88
N LEU A 76 1.59 -12.10 12.72
CA LEU A 76 1.23 -13.09 13.74
C LEU A 76 0.25 -12.52 14.78
N ARG A 77 0.45 -11.27 15.19
CA ARG A 77 -0.48 -10.56 16.10
C ARG A 77 -1.83 -10.30 15.42
N LEU A 78 -1.82 -9.91 14.14
CA LEU A 78 -3.02 -9.69 13.34
C LEU A 78 -3.82 -10.98 13.18
N ARG A 79 -3.16 -12.12 12.92
CA ARG A 79 -3.79 -13.44 12.93
C ARG A 79 -4.56 -13.66 14.23
N ASN A 80 -3.89 -13.50 15.38
CA ASN A 80 -4.53 -13.73 16.68
C ASN A 80 -5.76 -12.80 16.90
N VAL A 81 -5.68 -11.55 16.44
CA VAL A 81 -6.81 -10.60 16.49
C VAL A 81 -7.98 -11.09 15.65
N LEU A 82 -7.74 -11.52 14.41
CA LEU A 82 -8.79 -11.93 13.49
C LEU A 82 -9.39 -13.29 13.87
N GLU A 83 -8.57 -14.27 14.28
CA GLU A 83 -9.04 -15.57 14.75
C GLU A 83 -9.90 -15.44 16.00
N SER A 84 -9.55 -14.53 16.94
CA SER A 84 -10.39 -14.24 18.10
C SER A 84 -11.75 -13.65 17.75
N ARG A 85 -11.95 -13.16 16.52
CA ARG A 85 -13.20 -12.62 15.98
C ARG A 85 -13.92 -13.62 15.05
N GLY A 86 -13.43 -14.86 14.96
CA GLY A 86 -14.07 -15.97 14.22
C GLY A 86 -13.63 -16.14 12.77
N CYS A 87 -12.59 -15.44 12.30
CA CYS A 87 -12.00 -15.66 10.98
C CYS A 87 -11.20 -16.96 10.91
N LYS A 88 -11.10 -17.53 9.72
CA LYS A 88 -10.02 -18.43 9.34
C LYS A 88 -8.88 -17.61 8.76
N VAL A 89 -7.71 -17.65 9.40
CA VAL A 89 -6.54 -16.92 8.93
C VAL A 89 -5.49 -17.88 8.38
N ILE A 90 -4.90 -17.52 7.25
CA ILE A 90 -3.81 -18.24 6.60
C ILE A 90 -2.67 -17.26 6.41
N LEU A 91 -1.48 -17.61 6.91
CA LEU A 91 -0.28 -16.82 6.66
C LEU A 91 0.51 -17.42 5.50
N THR A 92 1.09 -16.55 4.66
CA THR A 92 2.00 -16.99 3.60
C THR A 92 3.30 -17.56 4.20
N ARG A 93 3.73 -17.03 5.35
CA ARG A 93 4.80 -17.60 6.19
C ARG A 93 4.52 -17.36 7.68
N GLU A 94 4.89 -18.33 8.52
CA GLU A 94 4.74 -18.24 9.98
C GLU A 94 6.09 -18.14 10.71
N VAL A 95 7.18 -18.30 9.96
CA VAL A 95 8.57 -18.21 10.43
C VAL A 95 9.40 -17.42 9.41
N ASP A 96 10.63 -17.07 9.81
CA ASP A 96 11.59 -16.50 8.86
C ASP A 96 12.10 -17.59 7.93
N LYS A 97 11.55 -17.65 6.74
CA LYS A 97 11.91 -18.64 5.70
C LYS A 97 11.82 -18.04 4.31
N ASP A 98 12.61 -18.61 3.40
CA ASP A 98 12.46 -18.38 1.97
C ASP A 98 11.25 -19.15 1.42
N PHE A 99 10.61 -18.59 0.40
CA PHE A 99 9.59 -19.29 -0.38
C PHE A 99 10.18 -20.25 -1.43
N PHE A 100 11.51 -20.34 -1.52
CA PHE A 100 12.17 -21.14 -2.54
C PHE A 100 12.11 -22.64 -2.24
N LEU A 101 11.70 -23.41 -3.23
CA LEU A 101 11.94 -24.83 -3.24
C LEU A 101 13.45 -25.09 -3.47
N PRO A 102 14.06 -26.07 -2.79
CA PRO A 102 15.45 -26.46 -3.04
C PRO A 102 15.66 -26.76 -4.53
N GLY A 103 16.64 -26.12 -5.17
CA GLY A 103 16.96 -26.31 -6.59
C GLY A 103 16.41 -25.22 -7.54
N TYR A 104 15.71 -24.21 -7.05
CA TYR A 104 15.21 -23.14 -7.90
C TYR A 104 16.28 -22.07 -8.21
N VAL A 105 16.23 -21.58 -9.45
CA VAL A 105 17.17 -20.63 -10.05
C VAL A 105 17.21 -19.32 -9.28
N LYS A 106 18.42 -18.81 -9.00
CA LYS A 106 18.60 -17.44 -8.47
C LYS A 106 18.23 -16.42 -9.57
N GLY A 107 17.60 -15.31 -9.16
CA GLY A 107 17.32 -14.18 -10.03
C GLY A 107 15.82 -13.97 -10.33
N ARG A 108 15.53 -13.30 -11.41
CA ARG A 108 14.23 -12.84 -11.90
C ARG A 108 13.08 -13.87 -11.78
N MET A 109 13.30 -15.11 -12.23
CA MET A 109 12.26 -16.15 -12.15
C MET A 109 11.93 -16.53 -10.70
N ALA A 110 12.89 -16.39 -9.81
CA ALA A 110 12.72 -16.67 -8.39
C ALA A 110 11.77 -15.68 -7.72
N LYS A 111 11.96 -14.36 -7.90
CA LYS A 111 11.09 -13.34 -7.29
C LYS A 111 9.65 -13.45 -7.77
N ARG A 112 9.46 -13.60 -9.10
CA ARG A 112 8.11 -13.79 -9.66
C ARG A 112 7.46 -15.08 -9.17
N ALA A 113 8.23 -16.17 -9.08
CA ALA A 113 7.74 -17.44 -8.55
C ALA A 113 7.33 -17.33 -7.08
N GLU A 114 8.13 -16.63 -6.28
CA GLU A 114 7.82 -16.32 -4.88
C GLU A 114 6.50 -15.54 -4.76
N LEU A 115 6.37 -14.43 -5.45
CA LEU A 115 5.14 -13.61 -5.42
C LEU A 115 3.93 -14.41 -5.90
N ASN A 116 4.08 -15.23 -6.95
CA ASN A 116 3.02 -16.12 -7.43
C ASN A 116 2.62 -17.18 -6.41
N GLN A 117 3.56 -17.72 -5.62
CA GLN A 117 3.22 -18.65 -4.54
C GLN A 117 2.37 -18.01 -3.46
N ARG A 118 2.67 -16.75 -3.07
CA ARG A 118 1.87 -15.96 -2.12
C ARG A 118 0.45 -15.75 -2.64
N ILE A 119 0.29 -15.35 -3.91
CA ILE A 119 -1.00 -15.16 -4.58
C ILE A 119 -1.77 -16.48 -4.70
N ASN A 120 -1.06 -17.55 -5.11
CA ASN A 120 -1.68 -18.87 -5.28
C ASN A 120 -2.23 -19.42 -3.96
N LEU A 121 -1.51 -19.20 -2.84
CA LEU A 121 -1.99 -19.61 -1.52
C LEU A 121 -3.35 -18.97 -1.19
N ALA A 122 -3.56 -17.71 -1.53
CA ALA A 122 -4.84 -17.04 -1.35
C ALA A 122 -5.92 -17.61 -2.28
N SER A 123 -5.56 -17.87 -3.53
CA SER A 123 -6.49 -18.37 -4.56
C SER A 123 -6.98 -19.79 -4.26
N VAL A 124 -6.09 -20.72 -3.91
CA VAL A 124 -6.45 -22.12 -3.62
C VAL A 124 -7.24 -22.28 -2.33
N ASN A 125 -7.13 -21.32 -1.41
CA ASN A 125 -7.91 -21.31 -0.18
C ASN A 125 -9.22 -20.51 -0.29
N ASN A 126 -9.56 -20.00 -1.48
CA ASN A 126 -10.73 -19.15 -1.72
C ASN A 126 -10.82 -17.99 -0.73
N ALA A 127 -9.69 -17.29 -0.51
CA ALA A 127 -9.63 -16.18 0.42
C ALA A 127 -10.64 -15.09 0.08
N ASP A 128 -11.28 -14.53 1.10
CA ASP A 128 -12.16 -13.37 0.97
C ASP A 128 -11.38 -12.07 0.88
N LEU A 129 -10.20 -12.00 1.53
CA LEU A 129 -9.27 -10.86 1.50
C LEU A 129 -7.82 -11.33 1.48
N PHE A 130 -6.96 -10.47 0.91
CA PHE A 130 -5.51 -10.59 0.97
C PHE A 130 -4.90 -9.31 1.56
N VAL A 131 -4.11 -9.46 2.63
CA VAL A 131 -3.48 -8.33 3.33
C VAL A 131 -1.99 -8.58 3.44
N SER A 132 -1.18 -7.83 2.69
CA SER A 132 0.28 -7.86 2.80
C SER A 132 0.76 -6.80 3.78
N VAL A 133 1.61 -7.18 4.72
CA VAL A 133 2.14 -6.30 5.78
C VAL A 133 3.60 -6.01 5.48
N HIS A 134 3.93 -4.73 5.39
CA HIS A 134 5.24 -4.18 5.10
C HIS A 134 5.62 -3.06 6.06
N ALA A 135 6.90 -2.72 6.14
CA ALA A 135 7.39 -1.54 6.83
C ALA A 135 8.31 -0.75 5.91
N ASN A 136 7.95 0.48 5.66
CA ASN A 136 8.55 1.35 4.67
C ASN A 136 9.97 1.81 5.05
N SER A 137 10.70 2.27 4.07
CA SER A 137 11.99 2.95 4.24
C SER A 137 12.14 4.05 3.20
N PHE A 138 12.86 5.12 3.58
CA PHE A 138 13.14 6.23 2.68
C PHE A 138 14.43 6.94 3.08
N PRO A 139 15.24 7.48 2.11
CA PRO A 139 16.47 8.19 2.41
C PRO A 139 16.30 9.37 3.36
N GLN A 140 15.22 10.15 3.22
CA GLN A 140 14.89 11.23 4.16
C GLN A 140 14.33 10.66 5.47
N ARG A 141 15.13 10.72 6.51
CA ARG A 141 14.81 10.16 7.84
C ARG A 141 13.68 10.86 8.58
N ASN A 142 13.18 11.99 8.10
CA ASN A 142 12.01 12.70 8.63
C ASN A 142 10.68 12.22 8.03
N THR A 143 10.71 11.43 6.96
CA THR A 143 9.49 10.81 6.39
C THR A 143 8.88 9.84 7.38
N TYR A 144 7.56 9.92 7.60
CA TYR A 144 6.84 9.13 8.59
C TYR A 144 5.38 8.87 8.19
N GLY A 145 4.72 8.02 8.93
CA GLY A 145 3.29 7.74 8.81
C GLY A 145 2.98 6.40 8.13
N MET A 146 2.01 5.69 8.68
CA MET A 146 1.48 4.45 8.10
C MET A 146 0.63 4.73 6.89
N GLU A 147 0.65 3.85 5.89
CA GLU A 147 -0.05 4.03 4.61
C GLU A 147 -0.57 2.71 4.06
N THR A 148 -1.73 2.72 3.41
CA THR A 148 -2.34 1.52 2.83
C THR A 148 -2.49 1.68 1.33
N TYR A 149 -2.06 0.67 0.57
CA TYR A 149 -2.14 0.64 -0.90
C TYR A 149 -3.16 -0.37 -1.38
N TYR A 150 -3.82 -0.01 -2.48
CA TYR A 150 -4.77 -0.86 -3.20
C TYR A 150 -4.50 -0.81 -4.71
N HIS A 151 -4.95 -1.82 -5.45
CA HIS A 151 -4.87 -1.78 -6.91
C HIS A 151 -5.86 -0.78 -7.49
N GLN A 152 -5.41 0.12 -8.38
CA GLN A 152 -6.21 1.22 -8.94
C GLN A 152 -7.55 0.78 -9.53
N LYS A 153 -7.63 -0.43 -10.08
CA LYS A 153 -8.83 -0.97 -10.70
C LYS A 153 -9.72 -1.77 -9.73
N SER A 154 -9.33 -1.91 -8.47
CA SER A 154 -10.07 -2.65 -7.45
C SER A 154 -10.88 -1.70 -6.58
N ALA A 155 -12.15 -1.53 -6.88
CA ALA A 155 -13.05 -0.75 -6.01
C ALA A 155 -13.19 -1.38 -4.61
N PRO A 156 -13.35 -2.72 -4.46
CA PRO A 156 -13.37 -3.35 -3.13
C PRO A 156 -12.03 -3.22 -2.39
N GLY A 157 -10.90 -3.29 -3.10
CA GLY A 157 -9.58 -3.07 -2.52
C GLY A 157 -9.41 -1.64 -2.01
N LYS A 158 -9.96 -0.64 -2.72
CA LYS A 158 -9.99 0.76 -2.29
C LYS A 158 -10.75 0.92 -0.98
N GLU A 159 -11.96 0.41 -0.89
CA GLU A 159 -12.80 0.47 0.32
C GLU A 159 -12.09 -0.18 1.52
N LEU A 160 -11.51 -1.37 1.33
CA LEU A 160 -10.72 -2.04 2.36
C LEU A 160 -9.54 -1.18 2.81
N ALA A 161 -8.80 -0.60 1.86
CA ALA A 161 -7.64 0.25 2.15
C ALA A 161 -8.04 1.51 2.93
N GLU A 162 -9.12 2.19 2.55
CA GLU A 162 -9.62 3.39 3.22
C GLU A 162 -10.06 3.11 4.65
N LEU A 163 -10.73 1.97 4.90
CA LEU A 163 -11.16 1.56 6.24
C LEU A 163 -9.97 1.20 7.14
N ILE A 164 -8.98 0.48 6.62
CA ILE A 164 -7.73 0.21 7.36
C ILE A 164 -6.98 1.51 7.63
N GLN A 165 -6.81 2.36 6.62
CA GLN A 165 -6.10 3.64 6.76
C GLN A 165 -6.73 4.53 7.82
N LYS A 166 -8.05 4.59 7.87
CA LYS A 166 -8.79 5.34 8.91
C LYS A 166 -8.39 4.89 10.32
N GLN A 167 -8.29 3.58 10.56
CA GLN A 167 -7.91 3.04 11.87
C GLN A 167 -6.42 3.33 12.19
N LEU A 168 -5.54 3.24 11.20
CA LEU A 168 -4.12 3.57 11.35
C LEU A 168 -3.90 5.06 11.65
N THR A 169 -4.66 5.94 11.01
CA THR A 169 -4.62 7.40 11.28
C THR A 169 -5.12 7.73 12.69
N GLN A 170 -6.12 7.03 13.21
CA GLN A 170 -6.57 7.18 14.60
C GLN A 170 -5.52 6.70 15.61
N LEU A 171 -4.75 5.66 15.26
CA LEU A 171 -3.67 5.15 16.09
C LEU A 171 -2.51 6.15 16.21
N GLN A 172 -2.18 6.84 15.12
CA GLN A 172 -1.12 7.84 15.02
C GLN A 172 -1.71 9.15 14.48
N THR A 173 -2.15 10.01 15.38
CA THR A 173 -2.95 11.22 15.05
C THR A 173 -2.20 12.29 14.26
N ASP A 174 -0.88 12.27 14.24
CA ASP A 174 -0.04 13.11 13.39
C ASP A 174 0.18 12.50 11.98
N ASN A 175 -0.22 11.25 11.75
CA ASN A 175 -0.26 10.66 10.42
C ASN A 175 -1.35 11.32 9.55
N LYS A 176 -0.94 11.96 8.46
CA LYS A 176 -1.84 12.62 7.50
C LYS A 176 -1.96 11.88 6.17
N ARG A 177 -1.39 10.66 6.10
CA ARG A 177 -1.43 9.85 4.88
C ARG A 177 -2.81 9.27 4.66
N ASN A 178 -3.16 9.13 3.38
CA ASN A 178 -4.40 8.52 2.92
C ASN A 178 -4.09 7.18 2.24
N ALA A 179 -5.11 6.33 2.09
CA ALA A 179 -5.00 5.17 1.22
C ALA A 179 -4.71 5.61 -0.22
N LYS A 180 -3.83 4.90 -0.92
CA LYS A 180 -3.37 5.25 -2.27
C LYS A 180 -3.48 4.08 -3.24
N ALA A 181 -3.73 4.41 -4.50
CA ALA A 181 -3.56 3.45 -5.58
C ALA A 181 -2.07 3.17 -5.82
N GLY A 182 -1.73 1.89 -5.95
CA GLY A 182 -0.37 1.43 -6.29
C GLY A 182 -0.43 0.28 -7.29
N ASP A 183 0.60 0.14 -8.11
CA ASP A 183 0.68 -0.89 -9.14
C ASP A 183 1.64 -2.02 -8.73
N TYR A 184 1.41 -2.54 -7.53
CA TYR A 184 2.22 -3.62 -6.95
C TYR A 184 1.75 -4.99 -7.42
N TYR A 185 2.70 -5.87 -7.76
CA TYR A 185 2.40 -7.17 -8.33
C TYR A 185 1.42 -7.99 -7.50
N LEU A 186 1.61 -8.05 -6.19
CA LEU A 186 0.75 -8.84 -5.29
C LEU A 186 -0.72 -8.43 -5.38
N ILE A 187 -1.01 -7.14 -5.22
CA ILE A 187 -2.39 -6.64 -5.23
C ILE A 187 -3.00 -6.52 -6.63
N ASN A 188 -2.16 -6.51 -7.67
CA ASN A 188 -2.61 -6.47 -9.06
C ASN A 188 -3.02 -7.86 -9.57
N GLN A 189 -2.38 -8.94 -9.09
CA GLN A 189 -2.63 -10.29 -9.58
C GLN A 189 -3.60 -11.11 -8.72
N THR A 190 -4.04 -10.58 -7.57
CA THR A 190 -5.05 -11.22 -6.72
C THR A 190 -6.46 -11.01 -7.28
N LYS A 191 -7.35 -12.00 -7.08
CA LYS A 191 -8.74 -11.98 -7.54
C LYS A 191 -9.73 -11.54 -6.44
N MET A 192 -9.27 -11.40 -5.22
CA MET A 192 -10.02 -10.90 -4.07
C MET A 192 -9.54 -9.50 -3.74
N PRO A 193 -10.31 -8.72 -2.95
CA PRO A 193 -9.85 -7.43 -2.43
C PRO A 193 -8.51 -7.59 -1.72
N ALA A 194 -7.51 -6.82 -2.15
CA ALA A 194 -6.14 -6.95 -1.69
C ALA A 194 -5.52 -5.59 -1.38
N VAL A 195 -4.74 -5.54 -0.31
CA VAL A 195 -4.03 -4.34 0.13
C VAL A 195 -2.61 -4.66 0.57
N ILE A 196 -1.73 -3.63 0.44
CA ILE A 196 -0.45 -3.59 1.13
C ILE A 196 -0.56 -2.55 2.23
N VAL A 197 -0.19 -2.92 3.45
CA VAL A 197 -0.20 -2.03 4.63
C VAL A 197 1.23 -1.75 5.06
N GLU A 198 1.67 -0.50 4.87
CA GLU A 198 2.95 0.02 5.33
C GLU A 198 2.79 0.52 6.76
N VAL A 199 3.35 -0.19 7.73
CA VAL A 199 3.11 0.04 9.16
C VAL A 199 4.01 1.11 9.79
N GLY A 200 4.70 1.89 8.96
CA GLY A 200 5.61 2.98 9.35
C GLY A 200 6.98 2.86 8.71
N PHE A 201 7.83 3.85 8.91
CA PHE A 201 9.14 3.96 8.27
C PHE A 201 10.27 3.47 9.20
N ILE A 202 10.95 2.39 8.81
CA ILE A 202 12.15 1.88 9.51
C ILE A 202 13.28 2.92 9.48
N SER A 203 13.38 3.71 8.41
CA SER A 203 14.35 4.80 8.27
C SER A 203 14.14 5.94 9.25
N ASN A 204 12.88 6.18 9.70
CA ASN A 204 12.55 7.24 10.65
C ASN A 204 12.91 6.81 12.09
N PRO A 205 13.76 7.56 12.83
CA PRO A 205 14.19 7.17 14.18
C PRO A 205 13.03 7.04 15.18
N ARG A 206 11.99 7.87 15.08
CA ARG A 206 10.82 7.83 15.97
C ARG A 206 9.97 6.58 15.70
N GLU A 207 9.63 6.33 14.42
CA GLU A 207 8.81 5.18 14.04
C GLU A 207 9.56 3.86 14.26
N ARG A 208 10.85 3.81 13.95
CA ARG A 208 11.69 2.66 14.28
C ARG A 208 11.63 2.31 15.77
N LYS A 209 11.71 3.32 16.67
CA LYS A 209 11.56 3.10 18.11
C LYS A 209 10.17 2.55 18.48
N LEU A 210 9.12 3.04 17.81
CA LEU A 210 7.76 2.53 17.98
C LEU A 210 7.64 1.08 17.48
N LEU A 211 8.19 0.77 16.31
CA LEU A 211 8.18 -0.58 15.70
C LEU A 211 8.97 -1.61 16.53
N LEU A 212 9.91 -1.18 17.37
CA LEU A 212 10.59 -2.05 18.35
C LEU A 212 9.71 -2.38 19.56
N SER A 213 8.63 -1.62 19.81
CA SER A 213 7.75 -1.81 20.98
C SER A 213 6.68 -2.87 20.69
N ASP A 214 6.64 -3.92 21.49
CA ASP A 214 5.59 -4.94 21.47
C ASP A 214 4.18 -4.34 21.63
N HIS A 215 4.06 -3.38 22.54
CA HIS A 215 2.79 -2.69 22.76
C HIS A 215 2.31 -1.96 21.50
N TYR A 216 3.21 -1.28 20.80
CA TYR A 216 2.87 -0.57 19.57
C TYR A 216 2.49 -1.54 18.45
N ARG A 217 3.27 -2.61 18.21
CA ARG A 217 2.95 -3.64 17.20
C ARG A 217 1.59 -4.30 17.46
N ASN A 218 1.23 -4.55 18.72
CA ASN A 218 -0.11 -5.02 19.08
C ASN A 218 -1.21 -4.01 18.71
N ARG A 219 -0.97 -2.72 18.92
CA ARG A 219 -1.93 -1.67 18.55
C ARG A 219 -2.10 -1.58 17.02
N VAL A 220 -1.01 -1.66 16.28
CA VAL A 220 -1.03 -1.69 14.80
C VAL A 220 -1.84 -2.89 14.30
N ALA A 221 -1.57 -4.09 14.79
CA ALA A 221 -2.31 -5.30 14.43
C ALA A 221 -3.81 -5.17 14.74
N ARG A 222 -4.17 -4.60 15.89
CA ARG A 222 -5.58 -4.34 16.25
C ARG A 222 -6.23 -3.32 15.32
N ALA A 223 -5.52 -2.24 14.96
CA ALA A 223 -6.03 -1.22 14.04
C ALA A 223 -6.31 -1.82 12.66
N ILE A 224 -5.38 -2.60 12.09
CA ILE A 224 -5.60 -3.32 10.82
C ILE A 224 -6.80 -4.26 10.95
N GLY A 225 -6.86 -5.08 12.03
CA GLY A 225 -7.96 -6.01 12.26
C GLY A 225 -9.32 -5.32 12.41
N THR A 226 -9.37 -4.13 13.00
CA THR A 226 -10.61 -3.34 13.09
C THR A 226 -11.02 -2.77 11.73
N GLY A 227 -10.07 -2.30 10.91
CA GLY A 227 -10.38 -1.87 9.54
C GLY A 227 -10.93 -3.00 8.67
N ILE A 228 -10.41 -4.22 8.84
CA ILE A 228 -10.94 -5.42 8.16
C ILE A 228 -12.36 -5.75 8.66
N GLU A 229 -12.62 -5.65 9.95
CA GLU A 229 -13.95 -5.86 10.52
C GLU A 229 -14.94 -4.80 10.02
N ASP A 230 -14.54 -3.53 9.99
CA ASP A 230 -15.33 -2.44 9.43
C ASP A 230 -15.71 -2.73 7.96
N TYR A 231 -14.77 -3.28 7.17
CA TYR A 231 -15.03 -3.67 5.78
C TYR A 231 -16.14 -4.73 5.68
N PHE A 232 -16.09 -5.81 6.45
CA PHE A 232 -17.11 -6.85 6.40
C PHE A 232 -18.45 -6.43 7.05
N ASN A 233 -18.44 -5.46 7.95
CA ASN A 233 -19.67 -4.85 8.46
C ASN A 233 -20.40 -4.07 7.38
N VAL A 234 -19.68 -3.42 6.46
CA VAL A 234 -20.25 -2.71 5.31
C VAL A 234 -20.59 -3.68 4.17
N PHE A 235 -19.76 -4.69 3.95
CA PHE A 235 -19.87 -5.66 2.84
C PHE A 235 -19.87 -7.10 3.36
N PRO A 236 -20.95 -7.58 4.00
CA PRO A 236 -20.99 -8.89 4.66
C PRO A 236 -20.72 -10.09 3.73
N GLN A 237 -21.06 -9.98 2.45
CA GLN A 237 -20.80 -11.03 1.45
C GLN A 237 -19.42 -10.89 0.78
N GLY A 238 -18.68 -9.84 1.12
CA GLY A 238 -17.52 -9.42 0.33
C GLY A 238 -17.96 -8.87 -1.04
N ILE A 239 -17.13 -8.03 -1.64
CA ILE A 239 -17.32 -7.61 -3.03
C ILE A 239 -16.18 -8.26 -3.81
N ARG A 240 -16.50 -9.05 -4.83
CA ARG A 240 -15.48 -9.52 -5.80
C ARG A 240 -15.33 -8.47 -6.88
N ASP A 241 -14.11 -8.26 -7.35
CA ASP A 241 -13.84 -7.33 -8.44
C ASP A 241 -14.67 -7.68 -9.69
N THR A 242 -15.67 -6.86 -9.96
CA THR A 242 -16.36 -6.84 -11.24
C THR A 242 -15.74 -5.73 -12.05
N ALA A 243 -15.06 -6.07 -13.13
CA ALA A 243 -14.38 -5.25 -14.13
C ALA A 243 -14.10 -3.75 -13.82
N PRO A 244 -12.92 -3.23 -14.17
CA PRO A 244 -12.38 -1.98 -13.63
C PRO A 244 -13.11 -0.74 -14.13
N THR A 245 -13.42 0.16 -13.19
CA THR A 245 -13.74 1.56 -13.52
C THR A 245 -12.42 2.34 -13.60
N VAL A 246 -12.02 2.71 -14.80
CA VAL A 246 -10.81 3.53 -15.01
C VAL A 246 -11.11 4.95 -14.53
N VAL A 247 -10.41 5.40 -13.50
CA VAL A 247 -10.32 6.83 -13.17
C VAL A 247 -9.07 7.34 -13.88
N PRO A 248 -9.20 8.27 -14.86
CA PRO A 248 -8.03 8.83 -15.54
C PRO A 248 -7.18 9.64 -14.55
N GLN A 249 -5.90 9.29 -14.39
CA GLN A 249 -4.90 10.25 -13.90
C GLN A 249 -4.45 11.10 -15.09
N GLU A 250 -4.46 12.42 -14.93
CA GLU A 250 -3.92 13.31 -15.95
C GLU A 250 -2.43 13.00 -16.14
N GLY A 251 -2.06 12.73 -17.39
CA GLY A 251 -0.68 12.54 -17.80
C GLY A 251 0.14 13.85 -17.71
N PRO A 252 1.47 13.77 -17.75
CA PRO A 252 2.31 14.96 -17.73
C PRO A 252 2.02 15.84 -18.97
N PRO A 253 2.06 17.18 -18.80
CA PRO A 253 1.93 18.10 -19.92
C PRO A 253 3.04 17.87 -20.97
N SER A 254 2.74 18.09 -22.24
CA SER A 254 3.72 17.98 -23.31
C SER A 254 4.83 19.04 -23.17
N VAL A 255 6.03 18.66 -23.61
CA VAL A 255 7.21 19.57 -23.62
C VAL A 255 6.93 20.77 -24.54
N ASN A 256 7.19 21.98 -24.03
CA ASN A 256 7.37 23.16 -24.88
C ASN A 256 8.70 23.06 -25.65
N GLU A 257 8.83 23.74 -26.80
CA GLU A 257 10.02 23.63 -27.66
C GLU A 257 11.34 24.00 -26.95
N ASP A 258 11.27 24.79 -25.86
CA ASP A 258 12.39 25.34 -25.15
C ASP A 258 12.62 24.79 -23.72
N THR A 259 11.71 23.93 -23.19
CA THR A 259 11.81 23.40 -21.82
C THR A 259 11.41 21.94 -21.74
N TYR A 260 11.90 21.26 -20.69
CA TYR A 260 11.49 19.91 -20.31
C TYR A 260 11.31 19.80 -18.80
N ASN A 261 10.51 18.86 -18.35
CA ASN A 261 10.28 18.59 -16.96
C ASN A 261 11.01 17.32 -16.49
N LEU A 262 11.63 17.39 -15.33
CA LEU A 262 12.08 16.21 -14.60
C LEU A 262 11.18 16.02 -13.38
N TYR A 263 10.73 14.80 -13.17
CA TYR A 263 9.78 14.51 -12.11
C TYR A 263 10.50 13.93 -10.90
N PHE A 264 10.56 14.70 -9.82
CA PHE A 264 11.18 14.32 -8.56
C PHE A 264 10.14 14.18 -7.45
N SER A 265 10.46 13.45 -6.39
CA SER A 265 9.57 13.33 -5.25
C SER A 265 9.57 14.61 -4.40
N ASN A 266 8.41 14.95 -3.82
CA ASN A 266 8.39 15.92 -2.73
C ASN A 266 8.92 15.28 -1.43
N ASP A 267 9.22 16.11 -0.42
CA ASP A 267 9.82 15.67 0.85
C ASP A 267 9.01 14.60 1.61
N ASN A 268 7.71 14.48 1.32
CA ASN A 268 6.80 13.58 2.01
C ASN A 268 6.50 12.29 1.23
N LEU A 269 7.07 12.08 0.05
CA LEU A 269 6.74 10.96 -0.85
C LEU A 269 5.25 10.87 -1.22
N GLU A 270 4.58 11.98 -1.29
CA GLU A 270 3.15 11.99 -1.63
C GLU A 270 2.92 12.07 -3.12
N ASN A 271 3.77 12.85 -3.81
CA ASN A 271 3.60 13.15 -5.22
C ASN A 271 4.94 13.35 -5.91
N LEU A 272 4.96 13.10 -7.21
CA LEU A 272 5.99 13.60 -8.11
C LEU A 272 5.69 15.05 -8.48
N VAL A 273 6.72 15.90 -8.41
CA VAL A 273 6.67 17.32 -8.73
C VAL A 273 7.56 17.58 -9.93
N PRO A 274 7.07 18.26 -10.99
CA PRO A 274 7.89 18.63 -12.12
C PRO A 274 8.88 19.74 -11.73
N GLU A 275 10.14 19.55 -12.12
CA GLU A 275 11.15 20.59 -12.14
C GLU A 275 11.47 20.94 -13.59
N GLU A 276 11.02 22.14 -14.02
CA GLU A 276 11.25 22.64 -15.38
C GLU A 276 12.73 23.00 -15.59
N ARG A 277 13.28 22.58 -16.71
CA ARG A 277 14.64 22.89 -17.16
C ARG A 277 14.68 23.39 -18.58
N GLN A 278 15.59 24.33 -18.87
CA GLN A 278 15.78 24.92 -20.18
C GLN A 278 16.48 23.95 -21.13
N ILE A 279 16.00 23.90 -22.37
CA ILE A 279 16.63 23.19 -23.46
C ILE A 279 17.60 24.13 -24.19
N ASN A 280 18.80 23.64 -24.46
CA ASN A 280 19.64 24.29 -25.45
C ASN A 280 19.19 23.81 -26.84
N SER A 281 18.34 24.60 -27.49
CA SER A 281 17.70 24.24 -28.79
C SER A 281 18.74 23.93 -29.87
N ALA A 282 19.90 24.59 -29.86
CA ALA A 282 20.96 24.32 -30.84
C ALA A 282 21.63 22.96 -30.67
N VAL A 283 21.60 22.38 -29.46
CA VAL A 283 22.07 21.03 -29.17
C VAL A 283 20.93 20.03 -29.37
N TRP A 284 19.75 20.34 -28.82
CA TRP A 284 18.59 19.44 -28.82
C TRP A 284 18.13 19.01 -30.19
N THR A 285 18.10 19.95 -31.14
CA THR A 285 17.70 19.68 -32.52
C THR A 285 18.63 18.73 -33.28
N LYS A 286 19.89 18.61 -32.83
CA LYS A 286 20.88 17.68 -33.40
C LYS A 286 20.81 16.27 -32.83
N LEU A 287 20.11 16.09 -31.71
CA LEU A 287 19.99 14.79 -31.04
C LEU A 287 18.88 13.96 -31.68
N ASN A 288 19.18 12.69 -31.95
CA ASN A 288 18.13 11.72 -32.29
C ASN A 288 17.32 11.36 -31.01
N LEU A 289 16.23 10.63 -31.19
CA LEU A 289 15.29 10.33 -30.11
C LEU A 289 15.93 9.55 -28.93
N SER A 290 16.79 8.57 -29.21
CA SER A 290 17.53 7.83 -28.16
C SER A 290 18.50 8.72 -27.39
N GLN A 291 19.16 9.62 -28.09
CA GLN A 291 20.09 10.58 -27.47
C GLN A 291 19.36 11.61 -26.58
N ARG A 292 18.16 12.06 -27.02
CA ARG A 292 17.30 12.93 -26.19
C ARG A 292 16.85 12.20 -24.93
N ALA A 293 16.41 10.97 -25.05
CA ALA A 293 16.03 10.13 -23.92
C ALA A 293 17.20 9.90 -22.96
N THR A 294 18.39 9.59 -23.47
CA THR A 294 19.61 9.41 -22.66
C THR A 294 19.97 10.70 -21.92
N PHE A 295 19.85 11.86 -22.58
CA PHE A 295 20.12 13.16 -21.97
C PHE A 295 19.17 13.43 -20.80
N ILE A 296 17.86 13.30 -21.02
CA ILE A 296 16.83 13.51 -19.96
C ILE A 296 17.07 12.57 -18.78
N LEU A 297 17.36 11.30 -19.06
CA LEU A 297 17.62 10.30 -18.02
C LEU A 297 18.92 10.62 -17.24
N GLY A 298 19.95 11.10 -17.91
CA GLY A 298 21.18 11.57 -17.26
C GLY A 298 20.94 12.74 -16.33
N GLU A 299 20.14 13.72 -16.74
CA GLU A 299 19.73 14.85 -15.91
C GLU A 299 18.87 14.41 -14.71
N LEU A 300 18.02 13.40 -14.90
CA LEU A 300 17.20 12.82 -13.83
C LEU A 300 18.09 12.13 -12.76
N ILE A 301 19.13 11.41 -13.19
CA ILE A 301 20.11 10.77 -12.30
C ILE A 301 20.94 11.80 -11.52
N GLN A 302 21.25 12.95 -12.12
CA GLN A 302 21.94 14.03 -11.41
C GLN A 302 21.11 14.60 -10.25
N GLY A 303 19.78 14.39 -10.28
CA GLY A 303 18.87 14.82 -9.22
C GLY A 303 18.35 16.25 -9.39
N PRO A 304 17.49 16.68 -8.46
CA PRO A 304 16.87 17.99 -8.50
C PRO A 304 17.89 19.12 -8.19
N ARG A 305 17.67 20.27 -8.80
CA ARG A 305 18.39 21.53 -8.48
C ARG A 305 17.73 22.25 -7.31
N SER A 306 16.45 22.01 -7.10
CA SER A 306 15.69 22.54 -5.97
C SER A 306 15.99 21.75 -4.70
N GLY A 307 16.45 22.42 -3.64
CA GLY A 307 16.64 21.80 -2.33
C GLY A 307 15.34 21.35 -1.62
N LYS A 308 14.17 21.56 -2.26
CA LYS A 308 12.85 21.14 -1.77
C LYS A 308 12.37 19.82 -2.38
N LEU A 309 13.12 19.27 -3.32
CA LEU A 309 12.78 18.02 -4.01
C LEU A 309 13.81 16.95 -3.69
N THR A 310 13.36 15.71 -3.76
CA THR A 310 14.15 14.52 -3.45
C THR A 310 14.47 13.76 -4.73
N PRO A 311 15.76 13.37 -4.93
CA PRO A 311 16.12 12.48 -6.03
C PRO A 311 15.34 11.18 -5.98
N THR A 312 14.92 10.71 -7.14
CA THR A 312 14.22 9.41 -7.29
C THR A 312 15.14 8.30 -7.78
N LEU A 313 16.35 8.66 -8.22
CA LEU A 313 17.43 7.76 -8.62
C LEU A 313 18.69 8.09 -7.83
N ALA A 314 19.47 7.08 -7.46
CA ALA A 314 20.77 7.29 -6.86
C ALA A 314 21.74 7.91 -7.91
N PRO A 315 22.58 8.90 -7.53
CA PRO A 315 23.55 9.50 -8.46
C PRO A 315 24.58 8.52 -9.03
N THR A 316 24.70 7.36 -8.41
CA THR A 316 25.57 6.25 -8.83
C THR A 316 24.92 5.32 -9.85
N THR A 317 23.63 5.52 -10.17
CA THR A 317 22.90 4.73 -11.17
C THR A 317 23.54 4.91 -12.56
N LYS A 318 23.82 3.80 -13.25
CA LYS A 318 24.45 3.82 -14.57
C LYS A 318 23.49 3.30 -15.64
N ILE A 319 23.43 4.04 -16.75
CA ILE A 319 22.70 3.68 -17.96
C ILE A 319 23.63 2.84 -18.85
N LEU A 320 23.25 1.63 -19.19
CA LEU A 320 23.97 0.79 -20.15
C LEU A 320 23.53 1.08 -21.58
N SER A 321 22.23 1.25 -21.80
CA SER A 321 21.71 1.62 -23.12
C SER A 321 20.30 2.22 -23.05
N VAL A 322 19.96 3.06 -24.06
CA VAL A 322 18.59 3.53 -24.32
C VAL A 322 18.28 3.27 -25.78
N LYS A 323 17.28 2.43 -26.05
CA LYS A 323 16.82 2.07 -27.39
C LYS A 323 15.33 2.43 -27.53
N ILE A 324 14.95 2.98 -28.67
CA ILE A 324 13.55 3.34 -28.93
C ILE A 324 13.05 2.56 -30.14
N PHE A 325 11.95 1.85 -29.94
CA PHE A 325 11.28 1.11 -30.99
C PHE A 325 9.76 1.23 -30.84
N ASN A 326 9.08 1.58 -31.90
CA ASN A 326 7.60 1.78 -31.93
C ASN A 326 7.06 2.69 -30.81
N GLY A 327 7.84 3.70 -30.41
CA GLY A 327 7.47 4.63 -29.36
C GLY A 327 7.72 4.10 -27.93
N ILE A 328 8.31 2.95 -27.77
CA ILE A 328 8.72 2.41 -26.46
C ILE A 328 10.22 2.65 -26.25
N ALA A 329 10.55 3.37 -25.19
CA ALA A 329 11.93 3.55 -24.74
C ALA A 329 12.34 2.36 -23.86
N THR A 330 13.22 1.51 -24.36
CA THR A 330 13.83 0.44 -23.56
C THR A 330 15.11 0.95 -22.96
N ILE A 331 15.11 1.09 -21.63
CA ILE A 331 16.23 1.61 -20.84
C ILE A 331 16.87 0.42 -20.11
N ASP A 332 18.18 0.25 -20.29
CA ASP A 332 18.95 -0.79 -19.62
C ASP A 332 19.89 -0.11 -18.60
N PHE A 333 19.67 -0.41 -17.32
CA PHE A 333 20.53 0.00 -16.22
C PHE A 333 21.48 -1.09 -15.81
N ASP A 334 22.62 -0.75 -15.21
CA ASP A 334 23.41 -1.71 -14.48
C ASP A 334 22.80 -2.01 -13.09
N ARG A 335 23.37 -2.97 -12.36
CA ARG A 335 22.85 -3.36 -11.04
C ARG A 335 22.91 -2.24 -10.00
N SER A 336 23.59 -1.13 -10.25
CA SER A 336 23.65 -0.01 -9.30
C SER A 336 22.27 0.56 -8.96
N ILE A 337 21.29 0.43 -9.87
CA ILE A 337 19.90 0.84 -9.59
C ILE A 337 19.26 -0.01 -8.47
N GLN A 338 19.64 -1.28 -8.34
CA GLN A 338 19.20 -2.19 -7.27
C GLN A 338 20.11 -2.09 -6.04
N ASP A 339 21.42 -2.16 -6.24
CA ASP A 339 22.41 -2.25 -5.16
C ASP A 339 22.43 -0.98 -4.29
N ASN A 340 22.07 0.15 -4.86
CA ASN A 340 21.97 1.44 -4.16
C ASN A 340 20.54 1.82 -3.76
N PHE A 341 19.55 0.96 -4.04
CA PHE A 341 18.18 1.17 -3.63
C PHE A 341 18.03 0.75 -2.16
N SER A 342 17.59 1.68 -1.32
CA SER A 342 17.38 1.45 0.12
C SER A 342 15.95 1.72 0.56
N GLY A 343 15.08 2.00 -0.40
CA GLY A 343 13.70 2.35 -0.18
C GLY A 343 12.76 1.14 -0.06
N GLY A 344 11.52 1.43 0.27
CA GLY A 344 10.42 0.48 0.26
C GLY A 344 9.57 0.60 -1.00
N ALA A 345 8.36 0.06 -0.91
CA ALA A 345 7.40 0.03 -2.02
C ALA A 345 7.10 1.41 -2.61
N ILE A 346 6.99 2.44 -1.75
CA ILE A 346 6.70 3.82 -2.20
C ILE A 346 7.82 4.38 -3.05
N GLU A 347 9.07 4.22 -2.60
CA GLU A 347 10.22 4.77 -3.34
C GLU A 347 10.40 4.04 -4.67
N GLU A 348 10.15 2.74 -4.72
CA GLU A 348 10.20 1.99 -5.98
C GLU A 348 9.14 2.49 -6.97
N ASP A 349 7.90 2.71 -6.52
CA ASP A 349 6.81 3.26 -7.34
C ASP A 349 7.16 4.68 -7.85
N MET A 350 7.67 5.53 -6.96
CA MET A 350 8.11 6.89 -7.32
C MET A 350 9.28 6.88 -8.31
N THR A 351 10.23 5.97 -8.14
CA THR A 351 11.37 5.80 -9.05
C THR A 351 10.89 5.44 -10.46
N ILE A 352 10.03 4.44 -10.58
CA ILE A 352 9.50 4.00 -11.88
C ILE A 352 8.66 5.11 -12.52
N LYS A 353 7.75 5.73 -11.76
CA LYS A 353 6.91 6.84 -12.27
C LYS A 353 7.75 8.04 -12.69
N SER A 354 8.78 8.39 -11.93
CA SER A 354 9.71 9.47 -12.26
C SER A 354 10.39 9.25 -13.61
N ILE A 355 10.90 8.04 -13.85
CA ILE A 355 11.47 7.65 -15.15
C ILE A 355 10.41 7.75 -16.24
N VAL A 356 9.25 7.14 -16.04
CA VAL A 356 8.17 7.08 -17.05
C VAL A 356 7.69 8.49 -17.42
N TRP A 357 7.40 9.34 -16.44
CA TRP A 357 6.88 10.68 -16.69
C TRP A 357 7.93 11.59 -17.32
N SER A 358 9.19 11.48 -16.90
CA SER A 358 10.27 12.25 -17.52
C SER A 358 10.57 11.81 -18.97
N MET A 359 10.33 10.53 -19.32
CA MET A 359 10.54 10.01 -20.66
C MET A 359 9.36 10.29 -21.60
N THR A 360 8.12 10.05 -21.15
CA THR A 360 6.94 10.10 -22.01
C THR A 360 6.54 11.51 -22.43
N GLN A 361 7.08 12.55 -21.81
CA GLN A 361 6.97 13.92 -22.31
C GLN A 361 7.71 14.15 -23.63
N ILE A 362 8.72 13.34 -23.96
CA ILE A 362 9.51 13.49 -25.19
C ILE A 362 8.64 13.06 -26.37
N PRO A 363 8.37 13.95 -27.36
CA PRO A 363 7.56 13.59 -28.53
C PRO A 363 8.11 12.34 -29.24
N GLY A 364 7.24 11.34 -29.41
CA GLY A 364 7.60 10.04 -29.99
C GLY A 364 7.87 8.93 -28.99
N ILE A 365 7.88 9.21 -27.66
CA ILE A 365 7.94 8.19 -26.60
C ILE A 365 6.56 8.06 -25.95
N LYS A 366 5.98 6.85 -26.02
CA LYS A 366 4.65 6.53 -25.49
C LYS A 366 4.69 5.66 -24.25
N GLY A 367 5.84 5.05 -23.98
CA GLY A 367 6.02 4.17 -22.83
C GLY A 367 7.48 3.80 -22.62
N VAL A 368 7.75 3.19 -21.47
CA VAL A 368 9.09 2.83 -21.03
C VAL A 368 9.11 1.36 -20.62
N SER A 369 10.12 0.62 -21.09
CA SER A 369 10.49 -0.70 -20.61
C SER A 369 11.85 -0.60 -19.92
N ILE A 370 11.96 -1.18 -18.73
CA ILE A 370 13.18 -1.10 -17.92
C ILE A 370 13.83 -2.47 -17.86
N LEU A 371 15.13 -2.51 -18.13
CA LEU A 371 16.00 -3.68 -18.02
C LEU A 371 17.04 -3.41 -16.93
N ILE A 372 17.56 -4.48 -16.34
CA ILE A 372 18.71 -4.44 -15.42
C ILE A 372 19.74 -5.47 -15.90
N ASN A 373 20.92 -5.02 -16.30
CA ASN A 373 21.97 -5.82 -16.96
C ASN A 373 21.45 -6.64 -18.16
N GLY A 374 20.64 -6.02 -19.00
CA GLY A 374 20.01 -6.67 -20.15
C GLY A 374 18.87 -7.62 -19.83
N GLU A 375 18.53 -7.80 -18.57
CA GLU A 375 17.47 -8.70 -18.11
C GLU A 375 16.14 -7.93 -17.94
N PHE A 376 15.07 -8.53 -18.47
CA PHE A 376 13.71 -7.98 -18.39
C PHE A 376 12.91 -8.69 -17.30
N GLY A 377 12.17 -7.93 -16.48
CA GLY A 377 11.23 -8.49 -15.50
C GLY A 377 11.77 -8.70 -14.09
N ASP A 378 12.94 -8.15 -13.76
CA ASP A 378 13.39 -8.04 -12.36
C ASP A 378 12.61 -6.90 -11.65
N SER A 379 13.00 -6.51 -10.48
CA SER A 379 12.46 -5.34 -9.76
C SER A 379 13.61 -4.48 -9.23
N ILE A 380 13.35 -3.20 -8.94
CA ILE A 380 14.33 -2.33 -8.30
C ILE A 380 14.42 -2.65 -6.81
N GLY A 381 13.27 -2.63 -6.13
CA GLY A 381 13.15 -2.80 -4.68
C GLY A 381 12.40 -4.06 -4.24
N GLY A 382 11.98 -4.91 -5.17
CA GLY A 382 11.31 -6.18 -4.85
C GLY A 382 9.78 -6.12 -4.83
N HIS A 383 9.15 -4.99 -5.12
CA HIS A 383 7.70 -4.79 -5.02
C HIS A 383 7.01 -4.70 -6.37
N ILE A 384 7.69 -4.09 -7.37
CA ILE A 384 7.15 -3.87 -8.72
C ILE A 384 7.99 -4.62 -9.74
N LEU A 385 7.38 -5.56 -10.47
CA LEU A 385 8.08 -6.29 -11.53
C LEU A 385 8.22 -5.43 -12.79
N LEU A 386 9.44 -5.40 -13.34
CA LEU A 386 9.78 -4.68 -14.56
C LEU A 386 9.51 -5.53 -15.82
N ASP A 387 8.46 -6.34 -15.82
CA ASP A 387 8.14 -7.33 -16.87
C ASP A 387 7.13 -6.83 -17.90
N ARG A 388 6.91 -5.52 -17.94
CA ARG A 388 5.96 -4.86 -18.84
C ARG A 388 6.48 -3.50 -19.30
N THR A 389 5.79 -2.94 -20.27
CA THR A 389 5.92 -1.52 -20.62
C THR A 389 5.09 -0.69 -19.66
N PHE A 390 5.71 0.31 -19.06
CA PHE A 390 5.07 1.32 -18.24
C PHE A 390 4.64 2.50 -19.11
N THR A 391 3.42 2.97 -18.90
CA THR A 391 2.85 4.14 -19.62
C THR A 391 2.28 5.10 -18.60
N VAL A 392 2.15 6.36 -18.98
CA VAL A 392 1.33 7.29 -18.19
C VAL A 392 -0.12 6.87 -18.39
N PRO A 393 -0.93 6.76 -17.33
CA PRO A 393 -2.36 6.53 -17.48
C PRO A 393 -3.00 7.62 -18.35
N SER A 394 -3.73 7.21 -19.38
CA SER A 394 -4.51 8.10 -20.25
C SER A 394 -5.77 8.58 -19.57
#